data_c8f58bd4f5a2cd1be5dcefb9ee3d8cb0
#
_entry.id   c8f58bd4f5a2cd1be5dcefb9ee3d8cb0
#
_cell.length_a   1.000
_cell.length_b   1.000
_cell.length_c   1.000
_cell.angle_alpha   90.00
_cell.angle_beta   90.00
_cell.angle_gamma   90.00
#
_symmetry.space_group_name_H-M   'P 1'
#
loop_
_entity.id
_entity.type
_entity.pdbx_description
1 polymer ?
#
loop_
_entity_poly.entity_id
_entity_poly.type
_entity_poly.pdbx_seq_one_letter_code
_entity_poly.pdbx_strand_id
1 'polypeptide(L)'
;MDRRHFLGGLAAVWLVTGRMGEAAPTNGQRLADAARAQVGVTTGYDPTWTKLTYPGGDVSRSTGVCADVVIRAARDGLGLDLQKLVHEDMVKDFDAYPARKAWGSRRPDANIDHRRVLNLEAYWTRAGARLWAAEAPTPGDAFPKPIQVGDILTWLLDARLPHVGIVVSTILPFTTVVHNIGIGAEETALSAFQSHRAAGHYRWPAKVWTIAISVSPQ
;
A
#
# COMPACT_ATOMS: atom_id res chain seq x y z
N MET A 1 39.69 76.16 -1.99
CA MET A 1 38.39 75.70 -1.51
C MET A 1 37.93 74.50 -2.37
N ASP A 2 38.29 73.30 -1.98
CA ASP A 2 38.05 72.08 -2.76
C ASP A 2 36.94 71.26 -2.07
N ARG A 3 35.82 71.05 -2.78
CA ARG A 3 34.68 70.20 -2.29
C ARG A 3 34.84 68.84 -2.96
N ARG A 4 35.29 67.85 -2.19
CA ARG A 4 35.29 66.45 -2.59
C ARG A 4 33.93 65.85 -2.35
N HIS A 5 33.26 65.44 -3.43
CA HIS A 5 32.02 64.66 -3.38
C HIS A 5 32.33 63.22 -3.01
N PHE A 6 31.79 62.76 -1.89
CA PHE A 6 31.82 61.36 -1.46
C PHE A 6 30.59 60.63 -2.05
N LEU A 7 30.79 59.83 -3.06
CA LEU A 7 29.76 58.93 -3.62
C LEU A 7 29.76 57.65 -2.80
N GLY A 8 28.78 57.51 -1.92
CA GLY A 8 28.49 56.25 -1.19
C GLY A 8 27.77 55.25 -2.12
N GLY A 9 28.47 54.21 -2.52
CA GLY A 9 27.85 53.09 -3.24
C GLY A 9 27.08 52.20 -2.29
N LEU A 10 25.76 52.13 -2.44
CA LEU A 10 24.90 51.11 -1.80
C LEU A 10 25.04 49.76 -2.53
N ALA A 11 25.76 48.85 -1.94
CA ALA A 11 25.80 47.47 -2.38
C ALA A 11 24.48 46.76 -2.02
N ALA A 12 23.64 46.50 -3.00
CA ALA A 12 22.43 45.70 -2.82
C ALA A 12 22.83 44.21 -2.66
N VAL A 13 22.69 43.71 -1.43
CA VAL A 13 22.86 42.27 -1.13
C VAL A 13 21.59 41.55 -1.60
N TRP A 14 21.65 40.82 -2.70
CA TRP A 14 20.59 39.90 -3.13
C TRP A 14 20.66 38.64 -2.28
N LEU A 15 19.74 38.52 -1.32
CA LEU A 15 19.48 37.26 -0.61
C LEU A 15 18.82 36.30 -1.60
N VAL A 16 19.61 35.40 -2.17
CA VAL A 16 19.11 34.25 -2.93
C VAL A 16 18.54 33.27 -1.88
N THR A 17 17.27 33.38 -1.59
CA THR A 17 16.53 32.33 -0.85
C THR A 17 16.38 31.14 -1.78
N GLY A 18 17.36 30.25 -1.78
CA GLY A 18 17.26 28.96 -2.43
C GLY A 18 16.05 28.21 -1.84
N ARG A 19 14.98 28.03 -2.62
CA ARG A 19 13.95 27.03 -2.30
C ARG A 19 14.68 25.70 -2.20
N MET A 20 14.80 25.17 -0.98
CA MET A 20 15.18 23.76 -0.80
C MET A 20 14.11 22.96 -1.52
N GLY A 21 14.49 22.37 -2.66
CA GLY A 21 13.59 21.50 -3.43
C GLY A 21 13.12 20.38 -2.52
N GLU A 22 11.80 20.27 -2.31
CA GLU A 22 11.19 19.17 -1.60
C GLU A 22 11.57 17.87 -2.31
N ALA A 23 12.12 16.91 -1.57
CA ALA A 23 12.51 15.63 -2.15
C ALA A 23 11.28 14.94 -2.73
N ALA A 24 11.42 14.33 -3.90
CA ALA A 24 10.32 13.62 -4.53
C ALA A 24 9.77 12.52 -3.57
N PRO A 25 8.45 12.33 -3.50
CA PRO A 25 7.85 11.37 -2.59
C PRO A 25 8.32 9.94 -2.88
N THR A 26 8.65 9.21 -1.82
CA THR A 26 9.04 7.80 -1.92
C THR A 26 7.86 6.92 -2.38
N ASN A 27 8.12 5.70 -2.81
CA ASN A 27 7.06 4.74 -3.13
C ASN A 27 6.13 4.50 -1.91
N GLY A 28 6.70 4.43 -0.70
CA GLY A 28 5.92 4.32 0.53
C GLY A 28 4.99 5.51 0.74
N GLN A 29 5.49 6.73 0.55
CA GLN A 29 4.67 7.93 0.67
C GLN A 29 3.55 7.95 -0.37
N ARG A 30 3.84 7.66 -1.64
CA ARG A 30 2.82 7.61 -2.71
C ARG A 30 1.74 6.56 -2.42
N LEU A 31 2.14 5.38 -1.89
CA LEU A 31 1.20 4.33 -1.51
C LEU A 31 0.30 4.78 -0.34
N ALA A 32 0.88 5.42 0.68
CA ALA A 32 0.17 5.94 1.83
C ALA A 32 -0.83 7.06 1.44
N ASP A 33 -0.41 7.99 0.60
CA ASP A 33 -1.25 9.09 0.13
C ASP A 33 -2.44 8.56 -0.68
N ALA A 34 -2.20 7.57 -1.56
CA ALA A 34 -3.25 6.92 -2.33
C ALA A 34 -4.20 6.08 -1.45
N ALA A 35 -3.72 5.53 -0.33
CA ALA A 35 -4.58 4.88 0.65
C ALA A 35 -5.48 5.90 1.37
N ARG A 36 -4.92 7.01 1.84
CA ARG A 36 -5.69 8.11 2.47
C ARG A 36 -6.74 8.70 1.55
N ALA A 37 -6.44 8.84 0.27
CA ALA A 37 -7.39 9.37 -0.72
C ALA A 37 -8.67 8.53 -0.86
N GLN A 38 -8.71 7.32 -0.31
CA GLN A 38 -9.91 6.47 -0.31
C GLN A 38 -10.83 6.73 0.89
N VAL A 39 -10.34 7.39 1.94
CA VAL A 39 -11.17 7.76 3.11
C VAL A 39 -12.25 8.75 2.67
N GLY A 40 -13.51 8.44 2.98
CA GLY A 40 -14.67 9.21 2.53
C GLY A 40 -15.11 8.95 1.08
N VAL A 41 -14.31 8.22 0.27
CA VAL A 41 -14.67 7.77 -1.08
C VAL A 41 -15.23 6.34 -1.04
N THR A 42 -14.48 5.43 -0.41
CA THR A 42 -14.97 4.07 -0.13
C THR A 42 -15.71 4.10 1.20
N THR A 43 -17.04 4.07 1.16
CA THR A 43 -17.93 4.27 2.32
C THR A 43 -18.71 3.02 2.69
N GLY A 44 -18.38 1.86 2.11
CA GLY A 44 -19.03 0.59 2.41
C GLY A 44 -18.09 -0.60 2.27
N TYR A 45 -18.54 -1.73 2.83
CA TYR A 45 -17.86 -3.03 2.76
C TYR A 45 -18.67 -4.01 1.93
N ASP A 46 -18.08 -4.53 0.84
CA ASP A 46 -18.74 -5.50 -0.03
C ASP A 46 -17.79 -6.63 -0.44
N PRO A 47 -17.94 -7.83 0.14
CA PRO A 47 -17.15 -9.00 -0.20
C PRO A 47 -17.72 -9.80 -1.38
N THR A 48 -18.78 -9.35 -2.01
CA THR A 48 -19.48 -10.09 -3.06
C THR A 48 -18.56 -10.34 -4.26
N TRP A 49 -18.60 -11.57 -4.77
CA TRP A 49 -17.91 -11.89 -6.01
C TRP A 49 -18.54 -11.14 -7.18
N THR A 50 -17.72 -10.47 -7.97
CA THR A 50 -18.16 -9.70 -9.13
C THR A 50 -17.26 -10.02 -10.31
N LYS A 51 -17.84 -10.15 -11.50
CA LYS A 51 -17.06 -10.26 -12.73
C LYS A 51 -16.38 -8.93 -13.04
N LEU A 52 -15.09 -8.94 -13.13
CA LEU A 52 -14.26 -7.76 -13.38
C LEU A 52 -13.69 -7.77 -14.80
N THR A 53 -13.40 -6.59 -15.31
CA THR A 53 -12.53 -6.44 -16.48
C THR A 53 -11.13 -6.97 -16.15
N TYR A 54 -10.43 -7.48 -17.12
CA TYR A 54 -9.02 -7.92 -16.94
C TYR A 54 -8.20 -7.44 -18.15
N PRO A 55 -6.99 -6.85 -17.93
CA PRO A 55 -6.48 -6.37 -16.64
C PRO A 55 -7.17 -5.08 -16.16
N GLY A 56 -6.83 -4.64 -14.95
CA GLY A 56 -7.24 -3.33 -14.44
C GLY A 56 -8.64 -3.25 -13.84
N GLY A 57 -9.31 -4.40 -13.65
CA GLY A 57 -10.65 -4.43 -13.08
C GLY A 57 -10.69 -3.93 -11.63
N ASP A 58 -11.79 -3.30 -11.26
CA ASP A 58 -12.11 -2.85 -9.90
C ASP A 58 -13.61 -2.99 -9.64
N VAL A 59 -14.00 -3.18 -8.40
CA VAL A 59 -15.38 -2.99 -7.95
C VAL A 59 -15.68 -1.51 -7.83
N SER A 60 -16.94 -1.14 -7.60
CA SER A 60 -17.28 0.28 -7.35
C SER A 60 -16.38 0.88 -6.27
N ARG A 61 -15.83 2.06 -6.52
CA ARG A 61 -14.97 2.73 -5.53
C ARG A 61 -15.71 3.18 -4.27
N SER A 62 -17.05 3.23 -4.31
CA SER A 62 -17.86 3.48 -3.11
C SER A 62 -17.87 2.32 -2.12
N THR A 63 -17.53 1.10 -2.57
CA THR A 63 -17.47 -0.10 -1.72
C THR A 63 -16.17 -0.87 -1.95
N GLY A 64 -15.90 -1.84 -1.10
CA GLY A 64 -14.76 -2.73 -1.24
C GLY A 64 -14.47 -3.49 0.04
N VAL A 65 -13.46 -4.34 0.03
CA VAL A 65 -12.92 -5.03 1.20
C VAL A 65 -11.56 -4.45 1.59
N CYS A 66 -10.94 -4.93 2.67
CA CYS A 66 -9.62 -4.49 3.10
C CYS A 66 -8.55 -4.60 2.00
N ALA A 67 -8.58 -5.67 1.21
CA ALA A 67 -7.66 -5.86 0.08
C ALA A 67 -7.83 -4.78 -1.01
N ASP A 68 -9.07 -4.31 -1.26
CA ASP A 68 -9.33 -3.28 -2.28
C ASP A 68 -8.66 -1.94 -1.94
N VAL A 69 -8.51 -1.63 -0.64
CA VAL A 69 -7.72 -0.46 -0.20
C VAL A 69 -6.28 -0.55 -0.71
N VAL A 70 -5.65 -1.71 -0.55
CA VAL A 70 -4.26 -1.92 -0.99
C VAL A 70 -4.14 -1.98 -2.51
N ILE A 71 -5.08 -2.65 -3.18
CA ILE A 71 -5.13 -2.78 -4.64
C ILE A 71 -5.23 -1.40 -5.30
N ARG A 72 -6.12 -0.56 -4.79
CA ARG A 72 -6.32 0.81 -5.29
C ARG A 72 -5.14 1.71 -4.97
N ALA A 73 -4.58 1.61 -3.76
CA ALA A 73 -3.39 2.37 -3.39
C ALA A 73 -2.18 2.00 -4.25
N ALA A 74 -1.98 0.72 -4.57
CA ALA A 74 -0.93 0.27 -5.48
C ALA A 74 -1.14 0.80 -6.91
N ARG A 75 -2.38 0.81 -7.40
CA ARG A 75 -2.75 1.32 -8.72
C ARG A 75 -2.56 2.83 -8.81
N ASP A 76 -3.17 3.58 -7.90
CA ASP A 76 -3.23 5.04 -7.95
C ASP A 76 -1.89 5.67 -7.54
N GLY A 77 -1.19 5.10 -6.54
CA GLY A 77 0.08 5.61 -6.04
C GLY A 77 1.30 5.12 -6.80
N LEU A 78 1.30 3.89 -7.29
CA LEU A 78 2.48 3.23 -7.86
C LEU A 78 2.31 2.83 -9.34
N GLY A 79 1.10 2.94 -9.91
CA GLY A 79 0.79 2.46 -11.26
C GLY A 79 0.81 0.93 -11.40
N LEU A 80 0.62 0.19 -10.29
CA LEU A 80 0.71 -1.26 -10.26
C LEU A 80 -0.69 -1.90 -10.27
N ASP A 81 -0.93 -2.78 -11.23
CA ASP A 81 -2.15 -3.56 -11.30
C ASP A 81 -1.98 -4.90 -10.56
N LEU A 82 -2.40 -4.93 -9.28
CA LEU A 82 -2.32 -6.15 -8.46
C LEU A 82 -3.23 -7.27 -8.97
N GLN A 83 -4.34 -6.97 -9.66
CA GLN A 83 -5.15 -7.99 -10.32
C GLN A 83 -4.30 -8.77 -11.34
N LYS A 84 -3.62 -8.05 -12.22
CA LYS A 84 -2.77 -8.62 -13.25
C LYS A 84 -1.58 -9.36 -12.63
N LEU A 85 -0.86 -8.70 -11.72
CA LEU A 85 0.37 -9.23 -11.14
C LEU A 85 0.13 -10.54 -10.35
N VAL A 86 -0.90 -10.58 -9.51
CA VAL A 86 -1.26 -11.78 -8.74
C VAL A 86 -1.75 -12.88 -9.67
N HIS A 87 -2.64 -12.56 -10.62
CA HIS A 87 -3.18 -13.56 -11.52
C HIS A 87 -2.11 -14.22 -12.40
N GLU A 88 -1.21 -13.43 -12.98
CA GLU A 88 -0.12 -13.94 -13.82
C GLU A 88 0.89 -14.79 -13.03
N ASP A 89 1.17 -14.43 -11.77
CA ASP A 89 2.04 -15.24 -10.92
C ASP A 89 1.35 -16.54 -10.49
N MET A 90 0.05 -16.50 -10.17
CA MET A 90 -0.74 -17.70 -9.88
C MET A 90 -0.88 -18.63 -11.09
N VAL A 91 -0.96 -18.10 -12.31
CA VAL A 91 -0.98 -18.92 -13.53
C VAL A 91 0.35 -19.67 -13.71
N LYS A 92 1.47 -19.04 -13.34
CA LYS A 92 2.79 -19.68 -13.42
C LYS A 92 3.00 -20.75 -12.35
N ASP A 93 2.46 -20.53 -11.15
CA ASP A 93 2.68 -21.42 -10.00
C ASP A 93 1.50 -21.35 -9.02
N PHE A 94 0.39 -22.02 -9.37
CA PHE A 94 -0.84 -22.01 -8.58
C PHE A 94 -0.66 -22.66 -7.20
N ASP A 95 0.17 -23.69 -7.11
CA ASP A 95 0.36 -24.46 -5.88
C ASP A 95 1.20 -23.73 -4.84
N ALA A 96 1.91 -22.65 -5.23
CA ALA A 96 2.57 -21.73 -4.29
C ALA A 96 1.58 -20.84 -3.52
N TYR A 97 0.30 -20.84 -3.90
CA TYR A 97 -0.74 -20.03 -3.29
C TYR A 97 -1.67 -20.87 -2.41
N PRO A 98 -2.19 -20.29 -1.32
CA PRO A 98 -3.10 -21.02 -0.42
C PRO A 98 -4.50 -21.23 -1.01
N ALA A 99 -4.78 -20.78 -2.21
CA ALA A 99 -6.11 -20.73 -2.83
C ALA A 99 -6.83 -22.08 -2.85
N ARG A 100 -6.09 -23.17 -3.16
CA ARG A 100 -6.63 -24.54 -3.15
C ARG A 100 -7.05 -24.96 -1.74
N LYS A 101 -6.19 -24.74 -0.75
CA LYS A 101 -6.42 -25.14 0.66
C LYS A 101 -7.47 -24.27 1.34
N ALA A 102 -7.41 -22.97 1.10
CA ALA A 102 -8.26 -22.01 1.82
C ALA A 102 -9.69 -21.93 1.25
N TRP A 103 -9.84 -22.10 -0.07
CA TRP A 103 -11.15 -21.89 -0.74
C TRP A 103 -11.54 -23.00 -1.71
N GLY A 104 -10.80 -24.10 -1.79
CA GLY A 104 -11.07 -25.19 -2.72
C GLY A 104 -10.91 -24.80 -4.19
N SER A 105 -10.21 -23.70 -4.48
CA SER A 105 -10.00 -23.21 -5.85
C SER A 105 -9.21 -24.24 -6.67
N ARG A 106 -9.67 -24.52 -7.89
CA ARG A 106 -9.02 -25.49 -8.78
C ARG A 106 -8.09 -24.83 -9.80
N ARG A 107 -8.26 -23.54 -10.02
CA ARG A 107 -7.49 -22.73 -10.97
C ARG A 107 -7.50 -21.26 -10.52
N PRO A 108 -6.59 -20.41 -11.03
CA PRO A 108 -6.64 -18.96 -10.79
C PRO A 108 -7.96 -18.35 -11.30
N ASP A 109 -8.47 -17.36 -10.56
CA ASP A 109 -9.64 -16.55 -10.91
C ASP A 109 -9.28 -15.06 -10.79
N ALA A 110 -9.08 -14.40 -11.93
CA ALA A 110 -8.73 -12.98 -11.99
C ALA A 110 -9.78 -12.04 -11.35
N ASN A 111 -11.00 -12.52 -11.09
CA ASN A 111 -12.05 -11.70 -10.49
C ASN A 111 -11.91 -11.56 -8.97
N ILE A 112 -11.26 -12.53 -8.28
CA ILE A 112 -11.27 -12.60 -6.83
C ILE A 112 -9.90 -12.83 -6.18
N ASP A 113 -8.94 -13.46 -6.86
CA ASP A 113 -7.72 -13.92 -6.22
C ASP A 113 -6.89 -12.78 -5.64
N HIS A 114 -6.78 -11.65 -6.32
CA HIS A 114 -6.10 -10.44 -5.84
C HIS A 114 -6.84 -9.75 -4.69
N ARG A 115 -8.14 -10.02 -4.49
CA ARG A 115 -8.95 -9.49 -3.39
C ARG A 115 -8.89 -10.35 -2.12
N ARG A 116 -8.06 -11.39 -2.10
CA ARG A 116 -7.87 -12.33 -0.99
C ARG A 116 -6.54 -12.06 -0.30
N VAL A 117 -6.57 -11.64 0.96
CA VAL A 117 -5.37 -11.24 1.73
C VAL A 117 -4.30 -12.34 1.70
N LEU A 118 -4.65 -13.61 1.92
CA LEU A 118 -3.67 -14.70 1.93
C LEU A 118 -2.97 -14.88 0.56
N ASN A 119 -3.65 -14.61 -0.54
CA ASN A 119 -3.02 -14.62 -1.87
C ASN A 119 -2.09 -13.41 -2.07
N LEU A 120 -2.48 -12.24 -1.55
CA LEU A 120 -1.60 -11.06 -1.55
C LEU A 120 -0.33 -11.31 -0.73
N GLU A 121 -0.45 -11.93 0.45
CA GLU A 121 0.70 -12.31 1.30
C GLU A 121 1.66 -13.27 0.57
N ALA A 122 1.10 -14.27 -0.12
CA ALA A 122 1.87 -15.20 -0.94
C ALA A 122 2.59 -14.43 -2.07
N TYR A 123 1.88 -13.58 -2.78
CA TYR A 123 2.45 -12.77 -3.86
C TYR A 123 3.58 -11.86 -3.35
N TRP A 124 3.35 -11.08 -2.29
CA TRP A 124 4.38 -10.19 -1.73
C TRP A 124 5.60 -10.94 -1.21
N THR A 125 5.40 -12.14 -0.66
CA THR A 125 6.51 -13.02 -0.26
C THR A 125 7.35 -13.44 -1.45
N ARG A 126 6.72 -13.90 -2.53
CA ARG A 126 7.38 -14.32 -3.76
C ARG A 126 8.05 -13.15 -4.49
N ALA A 127 7.44 -11.96 -4.41
CA ALA A 127 8.00 -10.71 -4.94
C ALA A 127 9.14 -10.12 -4.08
N GLY A 128 9.53 -10.75 -2.97
CA GLY A 128 10.62 -10.28 -2.10
C GLY A 128 10.27 -9.08 -1.23
N ALA A 129 8.97 -8.76 -1.08
CA ALA A 129 8.50 -7.64 -0.27
C ALA A 129 8.35 -7.96 1.23
N ARG A 130 8.43 -9.24 1.62
CA ARG A 130 8.23 -9.66 3.00
C ARG A 130 9.39 -9.27 3.91
N LEU A 131 9.11 -8.49 4.95
CA LEU A 131 10.04 -8.16 6.03
C LEU A 131 9.94 -9.16 7.19
N TRP A 132 8.71 -9.60 7.48
CA TRP A 132 8.41 -10.53 8.54
C TRP A 132 7.05 -11.21 8.30
N ALA A 133 6.90 -12.43 8.79
CA ALA A 133 5.62 -13.12 8.95
C ALA A 133 5.66 -13.96 10.22
N ALA A 134 4.56 -14.04 10.93
CA ALA A 134 4.44 -14.87 12.11
C ALA A 134 4.35 -16.35 11.72
N GLU A 135 5.09 -17.22 12.41
CA GLU A 135 4.96 -18.68 12.26
C GLU A 135 3.69 -19.18 12.95
N ALA A 136 3.40 -18.65 14.13
CA ALA A 136 2.19 -18.94 14.91
C ALA A 136 1.71 -17.62 15.54
N PRO A 137 0.86 -16.84 14.84
CA PRO A 137 0.40 -15.56 15.34
C PRO A 137 -0.35 -15.68 16.66
N THR A 138 0.00 -14.87 17.67
CA THR A 138 -0.69 -14.77 18.96
C THR A 138 -1.31 -13.38 19.15
N PRO A 139 -2.39 -13.22 19.94
CA PRO A 139 -2.93 -11.91 20.26
C PRO A 139 -1.89 -11.04 20.95
N GLY A 140 -1.80 -9.77 20.56
CA GLY A 140 -0.84 -8.82 21.14
C GLY A 140 0.56 -8.88 20.56
N ASP A 141 0.83 -9.76 19.59
CA ASP A 141 2.11 -9.76 18.88
C ASP A 141 2.37 -8.41 18.23
N ALA A 142 3.58 -7.90 18.42
CA ALA A 142 4.06 -6.68 17.79
C ALA A 142 4.79 -7.02 16.48
N PHE A 143 4.79 -6.08 15.54
CA PHE A 143 5.61 -6.18 14.36
C PHE A 143 7.08 -5.95 14.72
N PRO A 144 7.98 -6.95 14.55
CA PRO A 144 9.36 -6.89 15.09
C PRO A 144 10.30 -5.99 14.28
N LYS A 145 9.91 -5.58 13.08
CA LYS A 145 10.70 -4.70 12.23
C LYS A 145 10.21 -3.27 12.36
N PRO A 146 11.11 -2.27 12.23
CA PRO A 146 10.72 -0.86 12.23
C PRO A 146 9.65 -0.58 11.17
N ILE A 147 8.52 -0.05 11.61
CA ILE A 147 7.39 0.32 10.76
C ILE A 147 7.70 1.64 10.07
N GLN A 148 7.40 1.76 8.78
CA GLN A 148 7.56 2.97 7.97
C GLN A 148 6.27 3.28 7.23
N VAL A 149 6.11 4.53 6.83
CA VAL A 149 5.00 4.97 5.97
C VAL A 149 5.04 4.18 4.66
N GLY A 150 3.89 3.65 4.25
CA GLY A 150 3.73 2.79 3.08
C GLY A 150 3.96 1.30 3.34
N ASP A 151 4.30 0.90 4.57
CA ASP A 151 4.32 -0.52 4.91
C ASP A 151 2.90 -1.11 4.86
N ILE A 152 2.84 -2.37 4.45
CA ILE A 152 1.61 -3.15 4.42
C ILE A 152 1.67 -4.12 5.59
N LEU A 153 0.66 -4.05 6.45
CA LEU A 153 0.55 -4.88 7.64
C LEU A 153 -0.66 -5.79 7.50
N THR A 154 -0.52 -7.05 7.93
CA THR A 154 -1.62 -8.00 7.95
C THR A 154 -1.86 -8.57 9.34
N TRP A 155 -3.10 -8.95 9.61
CA TRP A 155 -3.58 -9.50 10.87
C TRP A 155 -4.52 -10.67 10.65
N LEU A 156 -4.72 -11.45 11.70
CA LEU A 156 -5.88 -12.35 11.86
C LEU A 156 -6.82 -11.73 12.88
N LEU A 157 -7.93 -11.16 12.41
CA LEU A 157 -9.01 -10.67 13.26
C LEU A 157 -9.74 -11.87 13.86
N ASP A 158 -10.05 -11.81 15.18
CA ASP A 158 -10.71 -12.88 15.91
C ASP A 158 -10.08 -14.27 15.65
N ALA A 159 -8.75 -14.27 15.47
CA ALA A 159 -7.92 -15.43 15.19
C ALA A 159 -8.25 -16.21 13.89
N ARG A 160 -9.09 -15.67 13.01
CA ARG A 160 -9.55 -16.38 11.80
C ARG A 160 -9.60 -15.56 10.54
N LEU A 161 -10.02 -14.29 10.61
CA LEU A 161 -10.28 -13.47 9.43
C LEU A 161 -9.01 -12.71 9.00
N PRO A 162 -8.39 -13.04 7.86
CA PRO A 162 -7.26 -12.28 7.34
C PRO A 162 -7.67 -10.84 7.04
N HIS A 163 -6.87 -9.90 7.49
CA HIS A 163 -7.08 -8.48 7.31
C HIS A 163 -5.79 -7.79 6.89
N VAL A 164 -5.90 -6.65 6.20
CA VAL A 164 -4.76 -5.89 5.70
C VAL A 164 -5.02 -4.39 5.79
N GLY A 165 -3.95 -3.63 6.04
CA GLY A 165 -3.96 -2.17 6.01
C GLY A 165 -2.60 -1.61 5.58
N ILE A 166 -2.58 -0.33 5.22
CA ILE A 166 -1.38 0.41 4.82
C ILE A 166 -1.05 1.44 5.91
N VAL A 167 0.20 1.44 6.36
CA VAL A 167 0.71 2.44 7.30
C VAL A 167 0.78 3.79 6.59
N VAL A 168 0.10 4.77 7.12
CA VAL A 168 0.03 6.11 6.52
C VAL A 168 0.70 7.19 7.38
N SER A 169 0.91 6.94 8.68
CA SER A 169 1.66 7.82 9.56
C SER A 169 2.45 7.01 10.59
N THR A 170 3.65 7.49 10.90
CA THR A 170 4.49 7.01 12.01
C THR A 170 4.87 8.15 12.96
N ILE A 171 4.07 9.23 12.97
CA ILE A 171 4.29 10.39 13.86
C ILE A 171 3.86 10.01 15.27
N LEU A 172 4.82 10.04 16.20
CA LEU A 172 4.55 9.74 17.60
C LEU A 172 3.53 10.71 18.21
N PRO A 173 2.66 10.24 19.12
CA PRO A 173 2.64 8.89 19.69
C PRO A 173 1.85 7.86 18.86
N PHE A 174 1.30 8.22 17.71
CA PHE A 174 0.38 7.36 16.98
C PHE A 174 0.91 6.96 15.58
N THR A 175 1.16 5.67 15.40
CA THR A 175 1.20 5.07 14.06
C THR A 175 -0.24 4.84 13.62
N THR A 176 -0.59 5.25 12.39
CA THR A 176 -1.92 5.03 11.84
C THR A 176 -1.87 4.20 10.56
N VAL A 177 -2.96 3.47 10.31
CA VAL A 177 -3.15 2.63 9.13
C VAL A 177 -4.47 2.97 8.46
N VAL A 178 -4.51 2.91 7.12
CA VAL A 178 -5.76 2.93 6.37
C VAL A 178 -6.14 1.52 6.00
N HIS A 179 -7.38 1.16 6.29
CA HIS A 179 -7.97 -0.16 6.04
C HIS A 179 -9.49 -0.04 5.81
N ASN A 180 -10.17 -1.17 5.56
CA ASN A 180 -11.63 -1.25 5.55
C ASN A 180 -12.05 -2.53 6.30
N ILE A 181 -12.80 -2.36 7.39
CA ILE A 181 -13.27 -3.47 8.24
C ILE A 181 -14.81 -3.52 8.34
N GLY A 182 -15.54 -2.73 7.54
CA GLY A 182 -17.01 -2.76 7.53
C GLY A 182 -17.70 -1.48 7.12
N ILE A 183 -17.19 -0.31 7.52
CA ILE A 183 -17.83 0.99 7.30
C ILE A 183 -17.23 1.79 6.13
N GLY A 184 -16.31 1.20 5.39
CA GLY A 184 -15.55 1.86 4.33
C GLY A 184 -14.08 2.04 4.72
N ALA A 185 -13.32 2.73 3.84
CA ALA A 185 -11.93 3.04 4.12
C ALA A 185 -11.83 4.07 5.25
N GLU A 186 -11.06 3.74 6.28
CA GLU A 186 -10.84 4.59 7.45
C GLU A 186 -9.38 4.61 7.87
N GLU A 187 -8.93 5.73 8.43
CA GLU A 187 -7.62 5.86 9.06
C GLU A 187 -7.76 5.61 10.57
N THR A 188 -7.12 4.57 11.07
CA THR A 188 -7.25 4.08 12.44
C THR A 188 -5.87 3.97 13.10
N ALA A 189 -5.78 4.22 14.41
CA ALA A 189 -4.54 4.01 15.15
C ALA A 189 -4.15 2.52 15.14
N LEU A 190 -2.87 2.22 14.91
CA LEU A 190 -2.36 0.85 14.91
C LEU A 190 -2.66 0.11 16.22
N SER A 191 -2.72 0.84 17.34
CA SER A 191 -3.07 0.30 18.65
C SER A 191 -4.47 -0.31 18.73
N ALA A 192 -5.40 0.06 17.85
CA ALA A 192 -6.72 -0.55 17.78
C ALA A 192 -6.66 -2.05 17.40
N PHE A 193 -5.56 -2.50 16.80
CA PHE A 193 -5.35 -3.89 16.40
C PHE A 193 -4.59 -4.73 17.44
N GLN A 194 -4.26 -4.19 18.62
CA GLN A 194 -3.48 -4.90 19.65
C GLN A 194 -4.13 -6.18 20.17
N SER A 195 -5.46 -6.29 20.10
CA SER A 195 -6.18 -7.51 20.48
C SER A 195 -6.16 -8.58 19.39
N HIS A 196 -5.74 -8.24 18.17
CA HIS A 196 -5.68 -9.16 17.05
C HIS A 196 -4.25 -9.72 16.88
N ARG A 197 -4.13 -10.76 16.07
CA ARG A 197 -2.86 -11.44 15.83
C ARG A 197 -2.16 -10.79 14.65
N ALA A 198 -0.99 -10.18 14.87
CA ALA A 198 -0.14 -9.72 13.77
C ALA A 198 0.29 -10.93 12.92
N ALA A 199 0.11 -10.87 11.61
CA ALA A 199 0.36 -11.98 10.70
C ALA A 199 1.55 -11.73 9.77
N GLY A 200 1.65 -10.55 9.16
CA GLY A 200 2.72 -10.23 8.22
C GLY A 200 3.04 -8.75 8.13
N HIS A 201 4.30 -8.45 7.76
CA HIS A 201 4.82 -7.12 7.53
C HIS A 201 5.54 -7.11 6.20
N TYR A 202 5.07 -6.27 5.29
CA TYR A 202 5.57 -6.18 3.93
C TYR A 202 5.92 -4.73 3.60
N ARG A 203 6.93 -4.55 2.74
CA ARG A 203 7.32 -3.25 2.21
C ARG A 203 7.56 -3.39 0.73
N TRP A 204 6.93 -2.53 -0.07
CA TRP A 204 7.14 -2.55 -1.50
C TRP A 204 8.62 -2.29 -1.81
N PRO A 205 9.30 -3.15 -2.59
CA PRO A 205 10.71 -2.96 -2.88
C PRO A 205 10.93 -1.64 -3.64
N ALA A 206 12.04 -0.97 -3.33
CA ALA A 206 12.41 0.29 -3.99
C ALA A 206 12.57 0.14 -5.51
N LYS A 207 12.99 -1.03 -5.97
CA LYS A 207 12.97 -1.43 -7.37
C LYS A 207 11.60 -2.05 -7.66
N VAL A 208 10.63 -1.23 -7.95
CA VAL A 208 9.42 -1.69 -8.63
C VAL A 208 9.89 -2.31 -9.94
N TRP A 209 9.50 -3.54 -10.20
CA TRP A 209 9.73 -4.24 -11.44
C TRP A 209 9.23 -3.36 -12.58
N THR A 210 10.14 -2.65 -13.24
CA THR A 210 9.88 -2.10 -14.55
C THR A 210 9.81 -3.30 -15.49
N ILE A 211 8.67 -3.98 -15.49
CA ILE A 211 8.29 -4.72 -16.68
C ILE A 211 8.02 -3.59 -17.68
N ALA A 212 9.05 -3.26 -18.45
CA ALA A 212 8.93 -2.41 -19.61
C ALA A 212 7.76 -2.94 -20.42
N ILE A 213 6.65 -2.20 -20.42
CA ILE A 213 5.68 -2.31 -21.50
C ILE A 213 6.43 -1.75 -22.71
N SER A 214 7.13 -2.64 -23.41
CA SER A 214 7.59 -2.37 -24.74
C SER A 214 6.35 -2.28 -25.62
N VAL A 215 5.76 -1.11 -25.69
CA VAL A 215 4.85 -0.76 -26.75
C VAL A 215 5.73 -0.47 -27.95
N SER A 216 5.94 -1.46 -28.81
CA SER A 216 6.45 -1.23 -30.15
C SER A 216 5.38 -0.41 -30.89
N PRO A 217 5.71 0.77 -31.43
CA PRO A 217 4.81 1.46 -32.37
C PRO A 217 4.76 0.67 -33.66
N GLN A 218 3.56 0.29 -34.08
CA GLN A 218 3.23 -0.07 -35.46
C GLN A 218 2.72 1.16 -36.20
#